data_867780179ae3b00519fc2fb1a4ca9728
#
_entry.id   867780179ae3b00519fc2fb1a4ca9728
#
_cell.length_a   1.000
_cell.length_b   1.000
_cell.length_c   1.000
_cell.angle_alpha   90.00
_cell.angle_beta   90.00
_cell.angle_gamma   90.00
#
_symmetry.space_group_name_H-M   'P 1'
#
loop_
_entity.id
_entity.type
_entity.pdbx_description
1 polymer ?
#
loop_
_entity_poly.entity_id
_entity_poly.type
_entity_poly.pdbx_seq_one_letter_code
_entity_poly.pdbx_strand_id
1 'polypeptide(L)'
;MDNDKVRGIFWKSYNWFWNKWKDEVLPRESDKWYEVAEDVRAVITEYDCRMCRKIVLALLTELEERSWGNGGDNVRAYNVSKESGMTMEEKLEAVKGYGVADLLYVTREFEENPGKYEPEVIKQIGLQLMDKGIMLMY
;
A
#
# COMPACT_ATOMS: atom_id res chain seq x y z
N MET A 1 2.20 -24.65 -6.44
CA MET A 1 3.28 -23.72 -6.84
C MET A 1 4.61 -24.45 -6.71
N ASP A 2 5.42 -24.46 -7.76
CA ASP A 2 6.68 -25.18 -7.75
C ASP A 2 7.83 -24.32 -7.22
N ASN A 3 9.01 -24.96 -7.04
CA ASN A 3 10.16 -24.27 -6.47
C ASN A 3 10.71 -23.17 -7.37
N ASP A 4 10.60 -23.33 -8.67
CA ASP A 4 11.06 -22.29 -9.61
C ASP A 4 10.23 -21.04 -9.52
N LYS A 5 8.92 -21.18 -9.34
CA LYS A 5 8.05 -20.03 -9.15
C LYS A 5 8.35 -19.32 -7.83
N VAL A 6 8.57 -20.07 -6.76
CA VAL A 6 8.95 -19.50 -5.47
C VAL A 6 10.26 -18.72 -5.60
N ARG A 7 11.24 -19.28 -6.26
CA ARG A 7 12.53 -18.62 -6.51
C ARG A 7 12.33 -17.32 -7.30
N GLY A 8 11.50 -17.35 -8.32
CA GLY A 8 11.20 -16.16 -9.13
C GLY A 8 10.56 -15.06 -8.34
N ILE A 9 9.64 -15.39 -7.43
CA ILE A 9 8.98 -14.43 -6.56
C ILE A 9 10.01 -13.74 -5.64
N PHE A 10 10.89 -14.51 -5.00
CA PHE A 10 11.94 -13.94 -4.17
C PHE A 10 12.91 -13.09 -4.98
N TRP A 11 13.31 -13.57 -6.16
CA TRP A 11 14.21 -12.81 -7.02
C TRP A 11 13.60 -11.47 -7.42
N LYS A 12 12.36 -11.47 -7.91
CA LYS A 12 11.68 -10.25 -8.38
C LYS A 12 11.45 -9.30 -7.22
N SER A 13 10.98 -9.79 -6.08
CA SER A 13 10.67 -8.98 -4.91
C SER A 13 11.95 -8.38 -4.30
N TYR A 14 13.02 -9.17 -4.18
CA TYR A 14 14.23 -8.71 -3.53
C TYR A 14 15.22 -8.06 -4.51
N ASN A 15 15.63 -8.78 -5.55
CA ASN A 15 16.69 -8.29 -6.43
C ASN A 15 16.22 -7.16 -7.35
N TRP A 16 14.95 -7.13 -7.70
CA TRP A 16 14.42 -6.07 -8.54
C TRP A 16 13.77 -4.96 -7.73
N PHE A 17 12.73 -5.28 -6.97
CA PHE A 17 11.95 -4.26 -6.25
C PHE A 17 12.75 -3.67 -5.09
N TRP A 18 13.18 -4.51 -4.15
CA TRP A 18 13.84 -4.04 -2.93
C TRP A 18 15.17 -3.36 -3.23
N ASN A 19 15.99 -3.93 -4.11
CA ASN A 19 17.26 -3.33 -4.48
C ASN A 19 17.12 -1.95 -5.12
N LYS A 20 16.01 -1.72 -5.84
CA LYS A 20 15.73 -0.42 -6.44
C LYS A 20 15.41 0.64 -5.37
N TRP A 21 14.67 0.26 -4.34
CA TRP A 21 14.11 1.23 -3.39
C TRP A 21 14.77 1.25 -2.02
N LYS A 22 15.58 0.28 -1.67
CA LYS A 22 16.11 0.08 -0.30
C LYS A 22 16.87 1.27 0.28
N ASP A 23 17.51 2.07 -0.55
CA ASP A 23 18.30 3.22 -0.10
C ASP A 23 17.56 4.55 -0.24
N GLU A 24 16.30 4.51 -0.65
CA GLU A 24 15.49 5.71 -0.81
C GLU A 24 14.72 6.00 0.46
N VAL A 25 14.86 7.23 0.97
CA VAL A 25 14.02 7.75 2.05
C VAL A 25 13.08 8.76 1.43
N LEU A 26 11.80 8.40 1.32
CA LEU A 26 10.82 9.19 0.56
C LEU A 26 9.86 9.91 1.49
N PRO A 27 9.80 11.26 1.44
CA PRO A 27 8.75 12.00 2.15
C PRO A 27 7.36 11.53 1.71
N ARG A 28 6.37 11.64 2.61
CA ARG A 28 4.99 11.23 2.29
C ARG A 28 4.45 11.90 1.05
N GLU A 29 4.82 13.14 0.81
CA GLU A 29 4.33 13.95 -0.30
C GLU A 29 5.11 13.73 -1.59
N SER A 30 6.12 12.86 -1.59
CA SER A 30 6.94 12.63 -2.77
C SER A 30 6.15 11.96 -3.88
N ASP A 31 6.31 12.43 -5.10
CA ASP A 31 5.71 11.83 -6.28
C ASP A 31 6.31 10.44 -6.59
N LYS A 32 7.47 10.13 -6.03
CA LYS A 32 8.11 8.83 -6.21
C LYS A 32 7.29 7.68 -5.63
N TRP A 33 6.38 7.95 -4.70
CA TRP A 33 5.48 6.91 -4.19
C TRP A 33 4.60 6.35 -5.30
N TYR A 34 4.30 7.13 -6.32
CA TYR A 34 3.61 6.64 -7.50
C TYR A 34 4.44 5.56 -8.22
N GLU A 35 5.75 5.80 -8.39
CA GLU A 35 6.64 4.80 -8.99
C GLU A 35 6.77 3.55 -8.14
N VAL A 36 6.85 3.70 -6.81
CA VAL A 36 6.88 2.57 -5.89
C VAL A 36 5.63 1.72 -6.08
N ALA A 37 4.45 2.36 -6.14
CA ALA A 37 3.18 1.66 -6.34
C ALA A 37 3.13 0.92 -7.68
N GLU A 38 3.64 1.53 -8.74
CA GLU A 38 3.72 0.89 -10.05
C GLU A 38 4.61 -0.35 -10.02
N ASP A 39 5.74 -0.27 -9.31
CA ASP A 39 6.65 -1.40 -9.18
C ASP A 39 6.02 -2.53 -8.35
N VAL A 40 5.31 -2.21 -7.27
CA VAL A 40 4.56 -3.19 -6.49
C VAL A 40 3.55 -3.90 -7.37
N ARG A 41 2.80 -3.14 -8.15
CA ARG A 41 1.83 -3.69 -9.09
C ARG A 41 2.47 -4.61 -10.11
N ALA A 42 3.64 -4.24 -10.65
CA ALA A 42 4.35 -5.06 -11.61
C ALA A 42 4.73 -6.42 -11.03
N VAL A 43 5.20 -6.46 -9.79
CA VAL A 43 5.57 -7.72 -9.13
C VAL A 43 4.33 -8.59 -8.91
N ILE A 44 3.26 -8.00 -8.38
CA ILE A 44 2.01 -8.71 -8.10
C ILE A 44 1.38 -9.25 -9.39
N THR A 45 1.47 -8.50 -10.49
CA THR A 45 0.91 -8.93 -11.76
C THR A 45 1.69 -10.10 -12.36
N GLU A 46 3.01 -10.07 -12.24
CA GLU A 46 3.86 -11.14 -12.79
C GLU A 46 3.67 -12.46 -12.01
N TYR A 47 3.52 -12.38 -10.70
CA TYR A 47 3.34 -13.55 -9.84
C TYR A 47 2.06 -13.39 -9.03
N ASP A 48 0.94 -13.55 -9.71
CA ASP A 48 -0.38 -13.34 -9.09
C ASP A 48 -0.70 -14.49 -8.12
N CYS A 49 -0.18 -14.36 -6.90
CA CYS A 49 -0.44 -15.33 -5.84
C CYS A 49 -0.31 -14.67 -4.47
N ARG A 50 -0.91 -15.32 -3.48
CA ARG A 50 -0.93 -14.80 -2.11
C ARG A 50 0.46 -14.56 -1.53
N MET A 51 1.38 -15.50 -1.75
CA MET A 51 2.74 -15.38 -1.21
C MET A 51 3.47 -14.16 -1.77
N CYS A 52 3.39 -13.95 -3.09
CA CYS A 52 4.04 -12.80 -3.73
C CYS A 52 3.49 -11.49 -3.17
N ARG A 53 2.16 -11.39 -3.07
CA ARG A 53 1.52 -10.20 -2.53
C ARG A 53 2.01 -9.91 -1.11
N LYS A 54 2.07 -10.92 -0.26
CA LYS A 54 2.53 -10.74 1.12
C LYS A 54 3.98 -10.32 1.20
N ILE A 55 4.85 -10.88 0.38
CA ILE A 55 6.27 -10.55 0.38
C ILE A 55 6.48 -9.10 -0.06
N VAL A 56 5.93 -8.70 -1.20
CA VAL A 56 6.17 -7.36 -1.73
C VAL A 56 5.52 -6.29 -0.85
N LEU A 57 4.35 -6.58 -0.26
CA LEU A 57 3.71 -5.64 0.65
C LEU A 57 4.48 -5.52 1.97
N ALA A 58 5.12 -6.60 2.43
CA ALA A 58 5.99 -6.52 3.60
C ALA A 58 7.21 -5.63 3.33
N LEU A 59 7.78 -5.72 2.14
CA LEU A 59 8.89 -4.86 1.74
C LEU A 59 8.45 -3.40 1.63
N LEU A 60 7.26 -3.17 1.09
CA LEU A 60 6.68 -1.83 1.04
C LEU A 60 6.51 -1.25 2.45
N THR A 61 6.04 -2.07 3.39
CA THR A 61 5.90 -1.65 4.79
C THR A 61 7.25 -1.21 5.37
N GLU A 62 8.29 -1.99 5.12
CA GLU A 62 9.62 -1.67 5.62
C GLU A 62 10.12 -0.35 5.02
N LEU A 63 9.88 -0.12 3.73
CA LEU A 63 10.27 1.12 3.06
C LEU A 63 9.57 2.32 3.69
N GLU A 64 8.27 2.19 3.97
CA GLU A 64 7.48 3.23 4.63
C GLU A 64 8.00 3.52 6.04
N GLU A 65 8.28 2.48 6.82
CA GLU A 65 8.78 2.64 8.17
C GLU A 65 10.13 3.36 8.20
N ARG A 66 11.02 3.04 7.27
CA ARG A 66 12.30 3.72 7.14
C ARG A 66 12.14 5.18 6.73
N SER A 67 11.12 5.46 5.92
CA SER A 67 10.88 6.81 5.40
C SER A 67 10.17 7.71 6.41
N TRP A 68 9.25 7.15 7.21
CA TRP A 68 8.35 7.94 8.08
C TRP A 68 8.52 7.63 9.57
N GLY A 69 9.44 6.72 9.92
CA GLY A 69 9.54 6.19 11.27
C GLY A 69 8.52 5.08 11.51
N ASN A 70 8.50 4.54 12.72
CA ASN A 70 7.61 3.45 13.08
C ASN A 70 6.16 3.86 12.82
N GLY A 71 5.50 3.12 11.94
CA GLY A 71 4.20 3.44 11.39
C GLY A 71 3.03 3.48 12.36
N GLY A 72 3.28 3.45 13.67
CA GLY A 72 2.23 3.51 14.66
C GLY A 72 1.44 4.81 14.67
N ASP A 73 1.94 5.86 14.05
CA ASP A 73 1.36 7.19 14.14
C ASP A 73 0.83 7.73 12.82
N ASN A 74 0.28 6.89 11.96
CA ASN A 74 -0.36 7.40 10.75
C ASN A 74 -1.73 7.98 11.09
N VAL A 75 -1.75 9.28 11.39
CA VAL A 75 -2.95 10.02 11.77
C VAL A 75 -4.00 9.97 10.64
N ARG A 76 -3.55 10.05 9.38
CA ARG A 76 -4.48 10.04 8.25
C ARG A 76 -5.21 8.71 8.14
N ALA A 77 -4.50 7.59 8.33
CA ALA A 77 -5.15 6.28 8.34
C ALA A 77 -6.11 6.14 9.53
N TYR A 78 -5.69 6.60 10.71
CA TYR A 78 -6.55 6.58 11.89
C TYR A 78 -7.83 7.37 11.67
N ASN A 79 -7.74 8.55 11.05
CA ASN A 79 -8.89 9.44 10.85
C ASN A 79 -9.99 8.79 10.02
N VAL A 80 -9.67 7.86 9.14
CA VAL A 80 -10.68 7.19 8.31
C VAL A 80 -11.00 5.79 8.82
N SER A 81 -10.42 5.37 9.95
CA SER A 81 -10.75 4.10 10.59
C SER A 81 -12.08 4.19 11.35
N LYS A 82 -12.61 3.03 11.72
CA LYS A 82 -13.86 2.97 12.51
C LYS A 82 -13.72 3.64 13.88
N GLU A 83 -12.51 3.72 14.41
CA GLU A 83 -12.27 4.24 15.76
C GLU A 83 -12.14 5.75 15.84
N SER A 84 -12.06 6.44 14.71
CA SER A 84 -11.76 7.87 14.69
C SER A 84 -12.88 8.77 15.21
N GLY A 85 -14.10 8.28 15.20
CA GLY A 85 -15.27 9.10 15.56
C GLY A 85 -15.73 10.08 14.47
N MET A 86 -15.04 10.15 13.33
CA MET A 86 -15.48 10.97 12.21
C MET A 86 -16.71 10.36 11.53
N THR A 87 -17.55 11.23 10.96
CA THR A 87 -18.69 10.75 10.18
C THR A 87 -18.23 10.12 8.88
N MET A 88 -19.09 9.30 8.27
CA MET A 88 -18.79 8.70 6.97
C MET A 88 -18.49 9.76 5.91
N GLU A 89 -19.29 10.84 5.90
CA GLU A 89 -19.10 11.95 4.97
C GLU A 89 -17.72 12.60 5.14
N GLU A 90 -17.32 12.85 6.38
CA GLU A 90 -16.01 13.41 6.68
C GLU A 90 -14.86 12.49 6.23
N LYS A 91 -15.00 11.18 6.47
CA LYS A 91 -14.00 10.20 6.06
C LYS A 91 -13.84 10.15 4.54
N LEU A 92 -14.95 10.10 3.82
CA LEU A 92 -14.91 10.06 2.35
C LEU A 92 -14.29 11.33 1.76
N GLU A 93 -14.61 12.47 2.35
CA GLU A 93 -14.02 13.73 1.90
C GLU A 93 -12.52 13.78 2.19
N ALA A 94 -12.10 13.29 3.35
CA ALA A 94 -10.68 13.23 3.71
C ALA A 94 -9.89 12.38 2.71
N VAL A 95 -10.42 11.21 2.34
CA VAL A 95 -9.77 10.31 1.40
C VAL A 95 -9.50 10.97 0.05
N LYS A 96 -10.40 11.83 -0.40
CA LYS A 96 -10.21 12.53 -1.67
C LYS A 96 -8.96 13.40 -1.71
N GLY A 97 -8.50 13.85 -0.55
CA GLY A 97 -7.29 14.66 -0.43
C GLY A 97 -6.03 13.87 -0.14
N TYR A 98 -6.12 12.54 0.00
CA TYR A 98 -4.95 11.73 0.34
C TYR A 98 -4.02 11.52 -0.85
N GLY A 99 -2.72 11.56 -0.57
CA GLY A 99 -1.70 11.21 -1.55
C GLY A 99 -1.56 9.70 -1.71
N VAL A 100 -0.75 9.29 -2.69
CA VAL A 100 -0.54 7.87 -3.00
C VAL A 100 -0.05 7.08 -1.78
N ALA A 101 0.90 7.64 -1.04
CA ALA A 101 1.47 6.96 0.13
C ALA A 101 0.40 6.63 1.18
N ASP A 102 -0.48 7.58 1.48
CA ASP A 102 -1.54 7.36 2.47
C ASP A 102 -2.57 6.36 1.97
N LEU A 103 -2.93 6.42 0.70
CA LEU A 103 -3.88 5.48 0.10
C LEU A 103 -3.32 4.05 0.15
N LEU A 104 -2.06 3.87 -0.17
CA LEU A 104 -1.40 2.55 -0.11
C LEU A 104 -1.32 2.04 1.32
N TYR A 105 -1.04 2.93 2.27
CA TYR A 105 -0.96 2.55 3.68
C TYR A 105 -2.29 2.00 4.19
N VAL A 106 -3.39 2.71 3.92
CA VAL A 106 -4.73 2.27 4.35
C VAL A 106 -5.10 0.94 3.69
N THR A 107 -4.79 0.80 2.41
CA THR A 107 -5.06 -0.42 1.66
C THR A 107 -4.38 -1.62 2.31
N ARG A 108 -3.12 -1.47 2.68
CA ARG A 108 -2.36 -2.54 3.31
C ARG A 108 -2.88 -2.87 4.70
N GLU A 109 -3.20 -1.86 5.50
CA GLU A 109 -3.80 -2.11 6.81
C GLU A 109 -5.12 -2.82 6.70
N PHE A 110 -5.93 -2.47 5.72
CA PHE A 110 -7.19 -3.17 5.47
C PHE A 110 -6.95 -4.63 5.12
N GLU A 111 -5.92 -4.93 4.35
CA GLU A 111 -5.60 -6.31 3.98
C GLU A 111 -5.21 -7.15 5.22
N GLU A 112 -4.49 -6.55 6.16
CA GLU A 112 -4.09 -7.21 7.41
C GLU A 112 -5.24 -7.30 8.41
N ASN A 113 -6.10 -6.30 8.45
CA ASN A 113 -7.22 -6.23 9.40
C ASN A 113 -8.44 -5.60 8.70
N PRO A 114 -9.23 -6.41 7.97
CA PRO A 114 -10.38 -5.90 7.23
C PRO A 114 -11.43 -5.20 8.10
N GLY A 115 -11.53 -5.56 9.38
CA GLY A 115 -12.50 -4.96 10.28
C GLY A 115 -12.20 -3.54 10.71
N LYS A 116 -11.03 -3.01 10.41
CA LYS A 116 -10.60 -1.70 10.87
C LYS A 116 -11.27 -0.53 10.14
N TYR A 117 -11.73 -0.75 8.92
CA TYR A 117 -12.31 0.28 8.06
C TYR A 117 -13.68 -0.14 7.54
N GLU A 118 -14.57 0.83 7.36
CA GLU A 118 -15.86 0.56 6.74
C GLU A 118 -15.69 0.27 5.24
N PRO A 119 -16.54 -0.58 4.65
CA PRO A 119 -16.46 -0.90 3.22
C PRO A 119 -16.51 0.32 2.31
N GLU A 120 -17.30 1.35 2.68
CA GLU A 120 -17.45 2.56 1.89
C GLU A 120 -16.13 3.34 1.82
N VAL A 121 -15.37 3.36 2.92
CA VAL A 121 -14.06 4.01 2.98
C VAL A 121 -13.08 3.28 2.04
N ILE A 122 -13.05 1.96 2.10
CA ILE A 122 -12.16 1.16 1.25
C ILE A 122 -12.51 1.32 -0.22
N LYS A 123 -13.80 1.38 -0.53
CA LYS A 123 -14.24 1.64 -1.90
C LYS A 123 -13.73 2.99 -2.41
N GLN A 124 -13.81 4.03 -1.58
CA GLN A 124 -13.32 5.36 -1.96
C GLN A 124 -11.80 5.36 -2.12
N ILE A 125 -11.07 4.65 -1.26
CA ILE A 125 -9.62 4.45 -1.39
C ILE A 125 -9.30 3.84 -2.76
N GLY A 126 -10.01 2.78 -3.13
CA GLY A 126 -9.83 2.11 -4.42
C GLY A 126 -10.09 3.04 -5.59
N LEU A 127 -11.15 3.85 -5.52
CA LEU A 127 -11.47 4.80 -6.57
C LEU A 127 -10.38 5.86 -6.72
N GLN A 128 -9.83 6.36 -5.62
CA GLN A 128 -8.75 7.33 -5.67
C GLN A 128 -7.47 6.73 -6.28
N LEU A 129 -7.17 5.47 -5.97
CA LEU A 129 -6.02 4.80 -6.56
C LEU A 129 -6.22 4.59 -8.07
N MET A 130 -7.43 4.21 -8.48
CA MET A 130 -7.75 4.06 -9.91
C MET A 130 -7.60 5.38 -10.66
N ASP A 131 -8.07 6.48 -10.09
CA ASP A 131 -7.93 7.81 -10.69
C ASP A 131 -6.46 8.19 -10.90
N LYS A 132 -5.57 7.67 -10.06
CA LYS A 132 -4.13 7.90 -10.18
C LYS A 132 -3.44 6.86 -11.08
N GLY A 133 -4.21 5.96 -11.68
CA GLY A 133 -3.67 4.93 -12.56
C GLY A 133 -3.08 3.74 -11.81
N ILE A 134 -3.35 3.62 -10.52
CA ILE A 134 -2.83 2.53 -9.70
C ILE A 134 -3.94 1.52 -9.48
N MET A 135 -3.73 0.29 -9.92
CA MET A 135 -4.69 -0.79 -9.73
C MET A 135 -4.02 -1.88 -8.91
N LEU A 136 -4.30 -1.89 -7.61
CA LEU A 136 -3.93 -3.00 -6.75
C LEU A 136 -5.11 -3.97 -6.75
N MET A 137 -4.84 -5.19 -7.21
CA MET A 137 -5.90 -6.21 -7.31
C MET A 137 -6.11 -6.89 -5.96
N TYR A 138 -7.32 -6.84 -5.48
CA TYR A 138 -7.78 -7.56 -4.31
C TYR A 138 -8.77 -8.63 -4.71
#